data_bf85b8c39780e7575b173bcf5d390528
#
_entry.id   bf85b8c39780e7575b173bcf5d390528
#
_cell.length_a   1.000
_cell.length_b   1.000
_cell.length_c   1.000
_cell.angle_alpha   90.00
_cell.angle_beta   90.00
_cell.angle_gamma   90.00
#
_symmetry.space_group_name_H-M   'P 1'
#
loop_
_entity.id
_entity.type
_entity.pdbx_description
1 polymer ?
#
loop_
_entity_poly.entity_id
_entity_poly.type
_entity_poly.pdbx_seq_one_letter_code
_entity_poly.pdbx_strand_id
1 'polypeptide(L)'
;MKKVIVTVVIYLLAFATPTTVWAQDGLFQPVEFAPLLPAALVLLLPVGLLLLISSAMPDEHAPATAVNLLVAWGLAALAYFAVGFAFHFGGVAQVSPRPDLSGLYWEWYPLDQSVQVEVARLWGVIALRGWFLAGEAATPGAMQLFLTHLSLVGAAAMIPASVLLARQRTAPALWTGLLTGAMIYPLAGNWLWGGGWLSQLGASLEMGHGLVDFGGASVVFLLGSALALVGLMLFKPVSSPEEMELSGRSGGSQFNLASGLEADFLKTTPLPPAYLPLLSLLGGGLMVLGWFGLTSAVHAPTAVNIAPTQAAVNGLLAALAGALAAAGYSAFTTRVLDPLMAARGLVAGLVVAMAAAPFAPAWIFVGAGLAVGLLTPLLIYFFDQRFNLADSLGTLTTYGVSAILSLLVVALFADGQAGQGWNNLGLSEYRGVAGQGVSGLLVSSGLASDLAGQLQAQLLGGGVILVWGLLTGFVLYQTLLAVSDSRARSEAKLNAQAADYDDFVDFTEEEPVAVIELGDPSDEGSGSARHFGIPHSS
;
A
#
# COMPACT_ATOMS: atom_id res chain seq x y z
N MET A 1 0.15 17.24 26.41
CA MET A 1 0.00 17.40 24.96
C MET A 1 0.47 18.74 24.44
N LYS A 2 -0.02 19.93 24.88
CA LYS A 2 0.43 21.23 24.32
C LYS A 2 1.95 21.44 24.35
N LYS A 3 2.64 21.09 25.46
CA LYS A 3 4.10 21.23 25.56
C LYS A 3 4.88 20.32 24.59
N VAL A 4 4.40 19.10 24.35
CA VAL A 4 5.04 18.15 23.41
C VAL A 4 4.89 18.63 21.96
N ILE A 5 3.70 19.10 21.58
CA ILE A 5 3.44 19.63 20.22
C ILE A 5 4.32 20.88 19.98
N VAL A 6 4.37 21.80 20.94
CA VAL A 6 5.22 23.00 20.82
C VAL A 6 6.70 22.63 20.73
N THR A 7 7.17 21.65 21.50
CA THR A 7 8.55 21.18 21.43
C THR A 7 8.87 20.54 20.07
N VAL A 8 7.99 19.69 19.55
CA VAL A 8 8.16 19.07 18.21
C VAL A 8 8.16 20.14 17.11
N VAL A 9 7.25 21.13 17.18
CA VAL A 9 7.21 22.24 16.20
C VAL A 9 8.47 23.09 16.28
N ILE A 10 9.00 23.38 17.50
CA ILE A 10 10.26 24.12 17.66
C ILE A 10 11.44 23.34 17.09
N TYR A 11 11.50 22.02 17.31
CA TYR A 11 12.54 21.18 16.70
C TYR A 11 12.42 21.15 15.17
N LEU A 12 11.22 20.99 14.61
CA LEU A 12 11.01 21.04 13.15
C LEU A 12 11.37 22.40 12.55
N LEU A 13 11.05 23.50 13.23
CA LEU A 13 11.44 24.86 12.81
C LEU A 13 12.96 25.09 12.95
N ALA A 14 13.60 24.54 13.96
CA ALA A 14 15.06 24.63 14.14
C ALA A 14 15.81 23.84 13.03
N PHE A 15 15.23 22.74 12.53
CA PHE A 15 15.76 22.00 11.38
C PHE A 15 15.49 22.70 10.03
N ALA A 16 14.46 23.55 9.95
CA ALA A 16 14.09 24.27 8.73
C ALA A 16 14.90 25.58 8.52
N THR A 17 15.60 26.08 9.54
CA THR A 17 16.49 27.25 9.38
C THR A 17 17.82 26.77 8.83
N PRO A 18 18.30 27.31 7.66
CA PRO A 18 19.65 27.05 7.21
C PRO A 18 20.60 27.72 8.24
N THR A 19 21.12 26.92 9.15
CA THR A 19 22.22 27.37 10.02
C THR A 19 23.46 27.51 9.13
N THR A 20 23.74 28.74 8.70
CA THR A 20 25.09 29.10 8.27
C THR A 20 25.98 28.99 9.50
N VAL A 21 26.45 27.79 9.77
CA VAL A 21 27.53 27.58 10.72
C VAL A 21 28.75 28.17 10.04
N TRP A 22 29.31 29.21 10.63
CA TRP A 22 30.58 29.78 10.23
C TRP A 22 31.61 28.66 10.32
N ALA A 23 32.00 28.12 9.18
CA ALA A 23 33.10 27.18 9.08
C ALA A 23 34.39 27.95 9.31
N GLN A 24 34.92 27.87 10.50
CA GLN A 24 36.32 28.10 10.74
C GLN A 24 37.05 26.81 10.38
N ASP A 25 37.93 26.98 9.39
CA ASP A 25 39.03 26.09 9.03
C ASP A 25 38.74 24.58 8.84
N GLY A 26 38.44 24.18 7.61
CA GLY A 26 39.00 23.04 6.90
C GLY A 26 38.74 21.60 7.41
N LEU A 27 38.13 21.39 8.57
CA LEU A 27 37.99 20.05 9.20
C LEU A 27 36.58 19.48 9.25
N PHE A 28 35.55 20.27 9.00
CA PHE A 28 34.16 19.76 8.94
C PHE A 28 33.52 20.18 7.63
N GLN A 29 33.25 19.23 6.74
CA GLN A 29 32.32 19.49 5.65
C GLN A 29 30.93 19.73 6.28
N PRO A 30 30.19 20.77 5.87
CA PRO A 30 28.84 20.99 6.37
C PRO A 30 28.00 19.77 6.02
N VAL A 31 27.33 19.19 7.02
CA VAL A 31 26.40 18.09 6.78
C VAL A 31 25.22 18.67 6.00
N GLU A 32 25.10 18.33 4.72
CA GLU A 32 23.99 18.77 3.90
C GLU A 32 22.72 18.01 4.30
N PHE A 33 21.93 18.57 5.22
CA PHE A 33 20.61 18.04 5.57
C PHE A 33 19.54 18.36 4.51
N ALA A 34 19.79 19.32 3.64
CA ALA A 34 18.83 19.77 2.63
C ALA A 34 18.27 18.64 1.74
N PRO A 35 19.07 17.64 1.27
CA PRO A 35 18.54 16.54 0.47
C PRO A 35 17.67 15.54 1.24
N LEU A 36 17.81 15.44 2.57
CA LEU A 36 17.05 14.49 3.39
C LEU A 36 15.65 14.97 3.73
N LEU A 37 15.43 16.29 3.79
CA LEU A 37 14.15 16.86 4.20
C LEU A 37 12.99 16.45 3.27
N PRO A 38 13.10 16.53 1.93
CA PRO A 38 12.04 16.04 1.03
C PRO A 38 11.72 14.57 1.26
N ALA A 39 12.73 13.70 1.31
CA ALA A 39 12.53 12.28 1.52
C ALA A 39 11.90 11.97 2.89
N ALA A 40 12.27 12.71 3.93
CA ALA A 40 11.64 12.60 5.25
C ALA A 40 10.19 13.05 5.25
N LEU A 41 9.84 14.10 4.50
CA LEU A 41 8.46 14.53 4.35
C LEU A 41 7.59 13.49 3.63
N VAL A 42 8.15 12.74 2.66
CA VAL A 42 7.39 11.67 1.97
C VAL A 42 6.90 10.61 2.95
N LEU A 43 7.58 10.39 4.10
CA LEU A 43 7.10 9.48 5.16
C LEU A 43 5.74 9.86 5.73
N LEU A 44 5.32 11.11 5.60
CA LEU A 44 3.99 11.54 6.03
C LEU A 44 2.87 10.95 5.16
N LEU A 45 3.17 10.52 3.92
CA LEU A 45 2.20 9.90 3.03
C LEU A 45 1.70 8.55 3.59
N PRO A 46 2.53 7.53 3.88
CA PRO A 46 2.08 6.30 4.49
C PRO A 46 1.55 6.49 5.93
N VAL A 47 2.08 7.44 6.71
CA VAL A 47 1.53 7.77 8.03
C VAL A 47 0.11 8.32 7.93
N GLY A 48 -0.11 9.23 6.99
CA GLY A 48 -1.44 9.78 6.71
C GLY A 48 -2.42 8.71 6.25
N LEU A 49 -1.98 7.81 5.36
CA LEU A 49 -2.77 6.68 4.88
C LEU A 49 -3.16 5.73 6.02
N LEU A 50 -2.22 5.41 6.92
CA LEU A 50 -2.46 4.60 8.12
C LEU A 50 -3.57 5.21 8.99
N LEU A 51 -3.50 6.51 9.26
CA LEU A 51 -4.52 7.21 10.06
C LEU A 51 -5.88 7.23 9.36
N LEU A 52 -5.93 7.52 8.06
CA LEU A 52 -7.15 7.54 7.28
C LEU A 52 -7.83 6.18 7.26
N ILE A 53 -7.10 5.11 7.01
CA ILE A 53 -7.63 3.74 6.99
C ILE A 53 -8.12 3.34 8.37
N SER A 54 -7.32 3.55 9.41
CA SER A 54 -7.67 3.17 10.78
C SER A 54 -8.91 3.91 11.26
N SER A 55 -9.06 5.20 10.88
CA SER A 55 -10.23 5.99 11.24
C SER A 55 -11.53 5.56 10.53
N ALA A 56 -11.43 4.81 9.45
CA ALA A 56 -12.57 4.25 8.72
C ALA A 56 -13.02 2.89 9.27
N MET A 57 -12.30 2.33 10.25
CA MET A 57 -12.67 1.10 10.95
C MET A 57 -13.61 1.40 12.14
N PRO A 58 -14.37 0.40 12.61
CA PRO A 58 -15.05 0.48 13.90
C PRO A 58 -14.06 0.87 15.01
N ASP A 59 -14.53 1.62 16.00
CA ASP A 59 -13.72 2.16 17.10
C ASP A 59 -12.94 1.08 17.89
N GLU A 60 -13.54 -0.09 18.05
CA GLU A 60 -12.89 -1.26 18.69
C GLU A 60 -11.77 -1.87 17.84
N HIS A 61 -11.83 -1.78 16.51
CA HIS A 61 -10.86 -2.36 15.59
C HIS A 61 -9.80 -1.36 15.11
N ALA A 62 -10.05 -0.06 15.22
CA ALA A 62 -9.18 0.98 14.72
C ALA A 62 -7.74 0.91 15.26
N PRO A 63 -7.49 0.72 16.59
CA PRO A 63 -6.12 0.63 17.12
C PRO A 63 -5.38 -0.61 16.64
N ALA A 64 -6.03 -1.77 16.62
CA ALA A 64 -5.44 -3.02 16.14
C ALA A 64 -5.10 -2.93 14.65
N THR A 65 -5.98 -2.31 13.85
CA THR A 65 -5.73 -2.06 12.43
C THR A 65 -4.52 -1.16 12.23
N ALA A 66 -4.38 -0.07 13.01
CA ALA A 66 -3.22 0.82 12.92
C ALA A 66 -1.91 0.07 13.19
N VAL A 67 -1.85 -0.78 14.22
CA VAL A 67 -0.68 -1.59 14.54
C VAL A 67 -0.37 -2.58 13.41
N ASN A 68 -1.38 -3.30 12.91
CA ASN A 68 -1.20 -4.28 11.84
C ASN A 68 -0.78 -3.63 10.50
N LEU A 69 -1.27 -2.44 10.19
CA LEU A 69 -0.81 -1.67 9.03
C LEU A 69 0.65 -1.22 9.19
N LEU A 70 1.04 -0.79 10.39
CA LEU A 70 2.44 -0.45 10.68
C LEU A 70 3.34 -1.68 10.53
N VAL A 71 2.91 -2.86 11.00
CA VAL A 71 3.66 -4.12 10.84
C VAL A 71 3.73 -4.51 9.36
N ALA A 72 2.63 -4.41 8.60
CA ALA A 72 2.62 -4.68 7.16
C ALA A 72 3.59 -3.77 6.40
N TRP A 73 3.61 -2.45 6.74
CA TRP A 73 4.59 -1.52 6.21
C TRP A 73 6.02 -1.89 6.61
N GLY A 74 6.26 -2.22 7.88
CA GLY A 74 7.59 -2.66 8.35
C GLY A 74 8.10 -3.90 7.61
N LEU A 75 7.25 -4.90 7.39
CA LEU A 75 7.57 -6.07 6.59
C LEU A 75 7.88 -5.72 5.13
N ALA A 76 7.07 -4.84 4.52
CA ALA A 76 7.30 -4.35 3.17
C ALA A 76 8.63 -3.59 3.07
N ALA A 77 8.93 -2.74 4.05
CA ALA A 77 10.17 -1.96 4.13
C ALA A 77 11.42 -2.85 4.24
N LEU A 78 11.39 -3.85 5.12
CA LEU A 78 12.50 -4.80 5.30
C LEU A 78 12.68 -5.70 4.08
N ALA A 79 11.61 -6.14 3.45
CA ALA A 79 11.68 -6.91 2.21
C ALA A 79 12.20 -6.06 1.05
N TYR A 80 11.78 -4.79 0.96
CA TYR A 80 12.28 -3.85 -0.03
C TYR A 80 13.78 -3.57 0.17
N PHE A 81 14.24 -3.41 1.40
CA PHE A 81 15.66 -3.30 1.73
C PHE A 81 16.44 -4.55 1.29
N ALA A 82 15.95 -5.75 1.63
CA ALA A 82 16.69 -6.98 1.40
C ALA A 82 16.81 -7.32 -0.10
N VAL A 83 15.69 -7.24 -0.83
CA VAL A 83 15.60 -7.72 -2.22
C VAL A 83 14.92 -6.72 -3.17
N GLY A 84 13.91 -6.00 -2.70
CA GLY A 84 13.05 -5.19 -3.55
C GLY A 84 13.80 -4.05 -4.24
N PHE A 85 14.72 -3.38 -3.56
CA PHE A 85 15.49 -2.29 -4.15
C PHE A 85 16.33 -2.77 -5.34
N ALA A 86 16.90 -3.97 -5.25
CA ALA A 86 17.66 -4.57 -6.36
C ALA A 86 16.78 -4.84 -7.57
N PHE A 87 15.57 -5.37 -7.37
CA PHE A 87 14.61 -5.57 -8.45
C PHE A 87 14.12 -4.27 -9.07
N HIS A 88 14.02 -3.19 -8.28
CA HIS A 88 13.49 -1.91 -8.71
C HIS A 88 14.52 -1.09 -9.49
N PHE A 89 15.70 -0.87 -8.91
CA PHE A 89 16.68 0.10 -9.39
C PHE A 89 18.03 -0.51 -9.80
N GLY A 90 18.19 -1.82 -9.72
CA GLY A 90 19.48 -2.47 -10.02
C GLY A 90 19.97 -2.34 -11.47
N GLY A 91 19.12 -1.86 -12.40
CA GLY A 91 19.44 -1.58 -13.81
C GLY A 91 19.41 -0.10 -14.16
N VAL A 92 19.09 0.79 -13.24
CA VAL A 92 18.76 2.20 -13.49
C VAL A 92 19.90 3.01 -14.15
N ALA A 93 21.15 2.60 -13.97
CA ALA A 93 22.31 3.24 -14.61
C ALA A 93 22.25 3.20 -16.14
N GLN A 94 21.45 2.32 -16.73
CA GLN A 94 21.33 2.23 -18.18
C GLN A 94 20.49 3.36 -18.80
N VAL A 95 19.65 4.00 -17.99
CA VAL A 95 18.76 5.08 -18.42
C VAL A 95 18.99 6.39 -17.67
N SER A 96 19.65 6.35 -16.52
CA SER A 96 19.93 7.54 -15.72
C SER A 96 21.33 8.08 -15.98
N PRO A 97 21.49 9.37 -16.28
CA PRO A 97 22.81 9.98 -16.47
C PRO A 97 23.55 10.26 -15.15
N ARG A 98 22.97 9.91 -14.00
CA ARG A 98 23.53 10.23 -12.68
C ARG A 98 24.75 9.37 -12.36
N PRO A 99 25.94 9.99 -12.10
CA PRO A 99 27.17 9.25 -11.81
C PRO A 99 27.10 8.40 -10.54
N ASP A 100 26.33 8.86 -9.55
CA ASP A 100 26.15 8.19 -8.24
C ASP A 100 25.26 6.94 -8.31
N LEU A 101 24.63 6.67 -9.46
CA LEU A 101 23.88 5.45 -9.75
C LEU A 101 24.59 4.51 -10.72
N SER A 102 25.78 4.86 -11.22
CA SER A 102 26.49 4.15 -12.30
C SER A 102 26.80 2.67 -12.00
N GLY A 103 26.87 2.27 -10.72
CA GLY A 103 27.07 0.89 -10.33
C GLY A 103 25.83 -0.01 -10.47
N LEU A 104 24.63 0.60 -10.63
CA LEU A 104 23.36 -0.12 -10.76
C LEU A 104 23.02 -0.36 -12.23
N TYR A 105 23.76 -1.21 -12.90
CA TYR A 105 23.75 -1.34 -14.37
C TYR A 105 23.24 -2.69 -14.90
N TRP A 106 22.78 -3.61 -14.06
CA TRP A 106 22.37 -4.94 -14.51
C TRP A 106 20.86 -5.08 -14.58
N GLU A 107 20.37 -5.43 -15.76
CA GLU A 107 18.96 -5.71 -16.01
C GLU A 107 18.81 -6.90 -16.96
N TRP A 108 17.77 -7.69 -16.78
CA TRP A 108 17.44 -8.80 -17.65
C TRP A 108 16.49 -8.37 -18.76
N TYR A 109 16.87 -8.70 -19.97
CA TYR A 109 16.11 -8.44 -21.19
C TYR A 109 15.63 -9.76 -21.77
N PRO A 110 14.29 -9.99 -21.93
CA PRO A 110 13.73 -11.25 -22.45
C PRO A 110 13.93 -11.44 -23.97
N LEU A 111 14.20 -10.35 -24.70
CA LEU A 111 14.45 -10.45 -26.15
C LEU A 111 15.86 -10.97 -26.43
N ASP A 112 15.98 -11.92 -27.36
CA ASP A 112 17.24 -12.53 -27.74
C ASP A 112 18.24 -11.48 -28.26
N GLN A 113 19.51 -11.68 -27.94
CA GLN A 113 20.64 -10.81 -28.35
C GLN A 113 20.86 -10.75 -29.86
N SER A 114 20.18 -11.55 -30.66
CA SER A 114 20.13 -11.45 -32.13
C SER A 114 19.44 -10.17 -32.63
N VAL A 115 18.62 -9.53 -31.81
CA VAL A 115 18.09 -8.19 -32.04
C VAL A 115 19.19 -7.18 -31.67
N GLN A 116 19.32 -6.09 -32.42
CA GLN A 116 20.32 -5.03 -32.12
C GLN A 116 20.32 -4.71 -30.62
N VAL A 117 21.51 -4.72 -30.02
CA VAL A 117 21.69 -4.58 -28.54
C VAL A 117 20.98 -3.35 -27.96
N GLU A 118 20.90 -2.26 -28.73
CA GLU A 118 20.21 -1.03 -28.34
C GLU A 118 18.68 -1.25 -28.19
N VAL A 119 18.06 -2.00 -29.12
CA VAL A 119 16.60 -2.29 -29.06
C VAL A 119 16.29 -3.26 -27.92
N ALA A 120 17.14 -4.24 -27.67
CA ALA A 120 16.96 -5.19 -26.58
C ALA A 120 16.93 -4.49 -25.20
N ARG A 121 17.75 -3.46 -24.99
CA ARG A 121 17.82 -2.68 -23.74
C ARG A 121 16.54 -1.91 -23.43
N LEU A 122 15.68 -1.65 -24.42
CA LEU A 122 14.39 -0.99 -24.22
C LEU A 122 13.33 -1.91 -23.62
N TRP A 123 13.60 -3.21 -23.44
CA TRP A 123 12.68 -4.21 -22.94
C TRP A 123 13.12 -4.81 -21.60
N GLY A 124 13.75 -4.01 -20.74
CA GLY A 124 14.13 -4.43 -19.39
C GLY A 124 12.93 -4.82 -18.54
N VAL A 125 13.01 -5.94 -17.84
CA VAL A 125 11.90 -6.50 -17.05
C VAL A 125 12.24 -6.64 -15.58
N ILE A 126 13.49 -7.00 -15.24
CA ILE A 126 13.92 -7.23 -13.87
C ILE A 126 15.39 -6.85 -13.70
N ALA A 127 15.69 -6.10 -12.67
CA ALA A 127 17.03 -5.71 -12.28
C ALA A 127 17.55 -6.55 -11.11
N LEU A 128 18.88 -6.72 -10.96
CA LEU A 128 19.47 -7.62 -9.97
C LEU A 128 20.74 -7.06 -9.30
N ARG A 129 20.89 -5.74 -9.17
CA ARG A 129 22.00 -5.10 -8.45
C ARG A 129 21.53 -4.32 -7.25
N GLY A 130 22.34 -4.26 -6.20
CA GLY A 130 22.05 -3.46 -5.03
C GLY A 130 21.28 -4.19 -3.93
N TRP A 131 21.43 -5.51 -3.83
CA TRP A 131 20.91 -6.31 -2.73
C TRP A 131 21.38 -5.76 -1.39
N PHE A 132 20.47 -5.67 -0.42
CA PHE A 132 20.71 -5.15 0.93
C PHE A 132 21.31 -3.73 0.95
N LEU A 133 21.09 -2.92 -0.09
CA LEU A 133 21.74 -1.61 -0.28
C LEU A 133 23.26 -1.66 -0.12
N ALA A 134 23.88 -2.76 -0.49
CA ALA A 134 25.31 -2.98 -0.34
C ALA A 134 26.05 -2.83 -1.69
N GLY A 135 27.39 -2.76 -1.63
CA GLY A 135 28.23 -2.66 -2.81
C GLY A 135 27.93 -1.40 -3.62
N GLU A 136 27.54 -1.58 -4.88
CA GLU A 136 27.25 -0.48 -5.82
C GLU A 136 26.03 0.36 -5.42
N ALA A 137 25.15 -0.14 -4.54
CA ALA A 137 24.02 0.61 -3.99
C ALA A 137 24.38 1.42 -2.73
N ALA A 138 25.59 1.31 -2.19
CA ALA A 138 26.03 2.09 -1.03
C ALA A 138 26.45 3.52 -1.40
N THR A 139 25.66 4.20 -2.21
CA THR A 139 25.90 5.57 -2.69
C THR A 139 24.82 6.52 -2.15
N PRO A 140 25.11 7.82 -2.00
CA PRO A 140 24.10 8.79 -1.56
C PRO A 140 22.84 8.81 -2.44
N GLY A 141 22.99 8.70 -3.77
CA GLY A 141 21.86 8.67 -4.69
C GLY A 141 20.97 7.45 -4.54
N ALA A 142 21.57 6.26 -4.40
CA ALA A 142 20.83 5.02 -4.15
C ALA A 142 20.10 5.07 -2.79
N MET A 143 20.75 5.60 -1.75
CA MET A 143 20.15 5.80 -0.44
C MET A 143 18.96 6.78 -0.47
N GLN A 144 19.05 7.87 -1.24
CA GLN A 144 17.94 8.82 -1.45
C GLN A 144 16.76 8.15 -2.16
N LEU A 145 17.01 7.40 -3.24
CA LEU A 145 15.99 6.62 -3.93
C LEU A 145 15.32 5.63 -2.98
N PHE A 146 16.11 4.87 -2.23
CA PHE A 146 15.59 3.93 -1.25
C PHE A 146 14.69 4.62 -0.22
N LEU A 147 15.16 5.70 0.40
CA LEU A 147 14.43 6.41 1.45
C LEU A 147 13.08 6.96 0.94
N THR A 148 13.05 7.50 -0.28
CA THR A 148 11.83 8.00 -0.91
C THR A 148 10.86 6.85 -1.20
N HIS A 149 11.35 5.78 -1.82
CA HIS A 149 10.53 4.63 -2.20
C HIS A 149 10.08 3.77 -1.01
N LEU A 150 10.76 3.86 0.13
CA LEU A 150 10.32 3.25 1.38
C LEU A 150 8.91 3.70 1.81
N SER A 151 8.60 4.97 1.53
CA SER A 151 7.27 5.55 1.77
C SER A 151 6.24 5.05 0.76
N LEU A 152 6.62 5.01 -0.51
CA LEU A 152 5.73 4.59 -1.60
C LEU A 152 5.39 3.09 -1.52
N VAL A 153 6.38 2.25 -1.23
CA VAL A 153 6.15 0.80 -1.02
C VAL A 153 5.24 0.56 0.18
N GLY A 154 5.38 1.37 1.24
CA GLY A 154 4.50 1.31 2.40
C GLY A 154 3.05 1.62 2.04
N ALA A 155 2.81 2.68 1.27
CA ALA A 155 1.47 3.01 0.80
C ALA A 155 0.89 1.89 -0.09
N ALA A 156 1.67 1.38 -1.07
CA ALA A 156 1.26 0.29 -1.94
C ALA A 156 0.92 -1.00 -1.18
N ALA A 157 1.61 -1.29 -0.08
CA ALA A 157 1.38 -2.45 0.78
C ALA A 157 0.15 -2.28 1.69
N MET A 158 -0.05 -1.08 2.26
CA MET A 158 -1.13 -0.83 3.21
C MET A 158 -2.51 -0.78 2.55
N ILE A 159 -2.62 -0.35 1.30
CA ILE A 159 -3.91 -0.31 0.57
C ILE A 159 -4.57 -1.70 0.52
N PRO A 160 -3.96 -2.77 -0.02
CA PRO A 160 -4.57 -4.09 -0.01
C PRO A 160 -4.64 -4.71 1.39
N ALA A 161 -3.64 -4.46 2.26
CA ALA A 161 -3.67 -4.95 3.64
C ALA A 161 -4.88 -4.41 4.40
N SER A 162 -5.30 -3.16 4.17
CA SER A 162 -6.46 -2.55 4.82
C SER A 162 -7.76 -3.32 4.58
N VAL A 163 -7.98 -3.76 3.35
CA VAL A 163 -9.16 -4.54 2.97
C VAL A 163 -9.18 -5.90 3.66
N LEU A 164 -8.01 -6.55 3.76
CA LEU A 164 -7.87 -7.84 4.44
C LEU A 164 -8.10 -7.70 5.95
N LEU A 165 -7.58 -6.63 6.57
CA LEU A 165 -7.79 -6.32 7.98
C LEU A 165 -9.26 -5.99 8.29
N ALA A 166 -9.95 -5.27 7.40
CA ALA A 166 -11.39 -5.03 7.51
C ALA A 166 -12.21 -6.34 7.48
N ARG A 167 -11.63 -7.40 6.93
CA ARG A 167 -12.19 -8.76 6.90
C ARG A 167 -11.59 -9.68 7.94
N GLN A 168 -10.89 -9.13 8.94
CA GLN A 168 -10.22 -9.85 10.02
C GLN A 168 -9.22 -10.93 9.52
N ARG A 169 -8.53 -10.63 8.40
CA ARG A 169 -7.54 -11.52 7.79
C ARG A 169 -6.12 -10.98 8.01
N THR A 170 -5.64 -11.03 9.25
CA THR A 170 -4.35 -10.46 9.65
C THR A 170 -3.17 -11.14 8.95
N ALA A 171 -3.07 -12.47 8.98
CA ALA A 171 -1.95 -13.16 8.34
C ALA A 171 -1.88 -12.90 6.82
N PRO A 172 -2.97 -12.98 6.03
CA PRO A 172 -2.97 -12.54 4.64
C PRO A 172 -2.53 -11.08 4.45
N ALA A 173 -2.94 -10.15 5.32
CA ALA A 173 -2.53 -8.76 5.26
C ALA A 173 -1.01 -8.58 5.42
N LEU A 174 -0.41 -9.28 6.38
CA LEU A 174 1.04 -9.24 6.64
C LEU A 174 1.85 -9.86 5.49
N TRP A 175 1.41 -11.00 4.95
CA TRP A 175 2.02 -11.60 3.77
C TRP A 175 1.91 -10.70 2.54
N THR A 176 0.79 -10.00 2.38
CA THR A 176 0.63 -9.00 1.34
C THR A 176 1.65 -7.88 1.49
N GLY A 177 1.85 -7.37 2.71
CA GLY A 177 2.89 -6.38 2.99
C GLY A 177 4.28 -6.87 2.57
N LEU A 178 4.68 -8.04 3.05
CA LEU A 178 5.99 -8.64 2.76
C LEU A 178 6.23 -8.79 1.25
N LEU A 179 5.30 -9.42 0.52
CA LEU A 179 5.46 -9.69 -0.91
C LEU A 179 5.32 -8.44 -1.78
N THR A 180 4.52 -7.47 -1.36
CA THR A 180 4.47 -6.16 -2.02
C THR A 180 5.83 -5.48 -1.98
N GLY A 181 6.51 -5.49 -0.83
CA GLY A 181 7.85 -4.92 -0.70
C GLY A 181 8.95 -5.74 -1.38
N ALA A 182 8.83 -7.08 -1.36
CA ALA A 182 9.85 -7.95 -1.94
C ALA A 182 9.86 -7.94 -3.47
N MET A 183 8.67 -7.97 -4.12
CA MET A 183 8.59 -8.26 -5.54
C MET A 183 7.49 -7.49 -6.27
N ILE A 184 6.26 -7.42 -5.73
CA ILE A 184 5.10 -6.94 -6.50
C ILE A 184 5.27 -5.47 -6.90
N TYR A 185 5.56 -4.59 -5.93
CA TYR A 185 5.83 -3.18 -6.17
C TYR A 185 7.18 -2.95 -6.88
N PRO A 186 8.31 -3.60 -6.48
CA PRO A 186 9.60 -3.37 -7.12
C PRO A 186 9.61 -3.67 -8.61
N LEU A 187 8.99 -4.74 -9.07
CA LEU A 187 8.92 -5.07 -10.50
C LEU A 187 8.11 -4.04 -11.28
N ALA A 188 6.93 -3.67 -10.77
CA ALA A 188 6.12 -2.60 -11.37
C ALA A 188 6.87 -1.26 -11.39
N GLY A 189 7.59 -0.95 -10.31
CA GLY A 189 8.43 0.24 -10.20
C GLY A 189 9.63 0.24 -11.15
N ASN A 190 10.27 -0.91 -11.36
CA ASN A 190 11.33 -1.06 -12.36
C ASN A 190 10.80 -0.72 -13.77
N TRP A 191 9.65 -1.25 -14.15
CA TRP A 191 9.04 -0.98 -15.46
C TRP A 191 8.75 0.50 -15.70
N LEU A 192 8.48 1.27 -14.63
CA LEU A 192 8.16 2.69 -14.71
C LEU A 192 9.38 3.60 -14.45
N TRP A 193 10.09 3.41 -13.32
CA TRP A 193 11.11 4.35 -12.86
C TRP A 193 12.53 3.77 -12.89
N GLY A 194 12.65 2.44 -12.88
CA GLY A 194 13.94 1.76 -12.97
C GLY A 194 14.55 1.73 -14.38
N GLY A 195 13.83 2.23 -15.39
CA GLY A 195 14.24 2.20 -16.78
C GLY A 195 13.74 1.00 -17.56
N GLY A 196 12.83 0.21 -16.98
CA GLY A 196 12.22 -0.94 -17.64
C GLY A 196 11.26 -0.56 -18.77
N TRP A 197 10.69 -1.57 -19.40
CA TRP A 197 10.02 -1.49 -20.69
C TRP A 197 8.82 -0.56 -20.80
N LEU A 198 8.05 -0.32 -19.72
CA LEU A 198 6.91 0.61 -19.77
C LEU A 198 7.35 2.06 -19.90
N SER A 199 8.47 2.44 -19.26
CA SER A 199 9.05 3.76 -19.45
C SER A 199 9.60 3.96 -20.86
N GLN A 200 10.04 2.88 -21.51
CA GLN A 200 10.69 2.88 -22.81
C GLN A 200 9.70 2.65 -24.00
N LEU A 201 8.39 2.62 -23.76
CA LEU A 201 7.38 2.45 -24.82
C LEU A 201 7.47 3.54 -25.91
N GLY A 202 7.87 4.74 -25.53
CA GLY A 202 8.08 5.82 -26.50
C GLY A 202 9.23 5.56 -27.45
N ALA A 203 10.36 5.05 -26.93
CA ALA A 203 11.54 4.75 -27.74
C ALA A 203 11.38 3.45 -28.55
N SER A 204 10.66 2.45 -28.00
CA SER A 204 10.52 1.13 -28.62
C SER A 204 9.35 1.01 -29.59
N LEU A 205 8.22 1.68 -29.29
CA LEU A 205 6.95 1.55 -30.03
C LEU A 205 6.35 2.90 -30.46
N GLU A 206 7.11 3.99 -30.35
CA GLU A 206 6.68 5.35 -30.70
C GLU A 206 5.40 5.81 -29.93
N MET A 207 5.20 5.26 -28.72
CA MET A 207 4.04 5.58 -27.87
C MET A 207 4.38 6.73 -26.91
N GLY A 208 4.22 7.97 -27.38
CA GLY A 208 4.44 9.17 -26.58
C GLY A 208 5.80 9.20 -25.90
N HIS A 209 5.85 9.62 -24.66
CA HIS A 209 7.03 9.55 -23.78
C HIS A 209 7.08 8.25 -22.97
N GLY A 210 6.44 7.16 -23.43
CA GLY A 210 6.21 5.96 -22.63
C GLY A 210 5.17 6.17 -21.54
N LEU A 211 5.11 5.26 -20.57
CA LEU A 211 4.26 5.44 -19.40
C LEU A 211 4.80 6.62 -18.57
N VAL A 212 3.99 7.65 -18.44
CA VAL A 212 4.29 8.86 -17.65
C VAL A 212 3.46 8.82 -16.38
N ASP A 213 4.13 8.68 -15.25
CA ASP A 213 3.51 8.75 -13.92
C ASP A 213 4.51 9.38 -12.95
N PHE A 214 4.32 10.67 -12.67
CA PHE A 214 5.25 11.42 -11.84
C PHE A 214 5.23 10.94 -10.39
N GLY A 215 4.06 10.79 -9.78
CA GLY A 215 3.90 10.57 -8.32
C GLY A 215 3.46 9.18 -7.93
N GLY A 216 3.37 8.21 -8.86
CA GLY A 216 3.04 6.84 -8.54
C GLY A 216 1.54 6.53 -8.49
N ALA A 217 0.72 7.25 -9.24
CA ALA A 217 -0.69 6.92 -9.39
C ALA A 217 -0.87 5.46 -9.82
N SER A 218 -0.07 4.97 -10.77
CA SER A 218 -0.15 3.59 -11.27
C SER A 218 0.47 2.58 -10.30
N VAL A 219 1.74 2.72 -9.96
CA VAL A 219 2.51 1.67 -9.23
C VAL A 219 2.25 1.64 -7.72
N VAL A 220 1.64 2.69 -7.15
CA VAL A 220 1.23 2.72 -5.74
C VAL A 220 -0.27 2.49 -5.60
N PHE A 221 -1.07 3.37 -6.20
CA PHE A 221 -2.51 3.43 -5.93
C PHE A 221 -3.31 2.47 -6.82
N LEU A 222 -3.04 2.39 -8.11
CA LEU A 222 -3.73 1.44 -9.00
C LEU A 222 -3.30 0.01 -8.69
N LEU A 223 -2.00 -0.26 -8.50
CA LEU A 223 -1.47 -1.56 -8.11
C LEU A 223 -2.05 -2.02 -6.77
N GLY A 224 -2.00 -1.14 -5.74
CA GLY A 224 -2.57 -1.43 -4.42
C GLY A 224 -4.07 -1.72 -4.48
N SER A 225 -4.81 -0.96 -5.29
CA SER A 225 -6.26 -1.17 -5.49
C SER A 225 -6.58 -2.45 -6.28
N ALA A 226 -5.73 -2.84 -7.22
CA ALA A 226 -5.88 -4.10 -7.94
C ALA A 226 -5.72 -5.30 -7.00
N LEU A 227 -4.70 -5.29 -6.15
CA LEU A 227 -4.53 -6.28 -5.09
C LEU A 227 -5.73 -6.27 -4.12
N ALA A 228 -6.19 -5.08 -3.71
CA ALA A 228 -7.36 -4.92 -2.84
C ALA A 228 -8.63 -5.50 -3.46
N LEU A 229 -8.86 -5.28 -4.75
CA LEU A 229 -10.01 -5.84 -5.48
C LEU A 229 -10.03 -7.36 -5.40
N VAL A 230 -8.90 -8.02 -5.62
CA VAL A 230 -8.82 -9.49 -5.48
C VAL A 230 -9.10 -9.91 -4.04
N GLY A 231 -8.61 -9.17 -3.05
CA GLY A 231 -8.92 -9.39 -1.64
C GLY A 231 -10.43 -9.28 -1.35
N LEU A 232 -11.09 -8.25 -1.90
CA LEU A 232 -12.55 -8.07 -1.80
C LEU A 232 -13.33 -9.22 -2.43
N MET A 233 -12.85 -9.79 -3.51
CA MET A 233 -13.53 -10.89 -4.22
C MET A 233 -13.35 -12.25 -3.53
N LEU A 234 -12.17 -12.52 -2.97
CA LEU A 234 -11.84 -13.85 -2.43
C LEU A 234 -12.16 -14.00 -0.94
N PHE A 235 -12.03 -12.93 -0.15
CA PHE A 235 -12.31 -12.97 1.28
C PHE A 235 -13.66 -12.33 1.56
N LYS A 236 -14.63 -13.12 2.02
CA LYS A 236 -15.97 -12.64 2.37
C LYS A 236 -15.92 -11.73 3.60
N PRO A 237 -16.83 -10.74 3.72
CA PRO A 237 -17.04 -10.01 4.97
C PRO A 237 -17.31 -10.98 6.12
N VAL A 238 -16.89 -10.61 7.33
CA VAL A 238 -17.26 -11.38 8.52
C VAL A 238 -18.74 -11.17 8.76
N SER A 239 -19.48 -12.28 8.82
CA SER A 239 -20.91 -12.31 9.08
C SER A 239 -21.20 -11.78 10.50
N SER A 240 -22.39 -11.25 10.71
CA SER A 240 -22.84 -10.81 12.04
C SER A 240 -22.76 -11.94 13.08
N PRO A 241 -22.68 -11.65 14.39
CA PRO A 241 -22.67 -12.67 15.44
C PRO A 241 -23.81 -13.70 15.31
N GLU A 242 -24.98 -13.30 14.82
CA GLU A 242 -26.15 -14.17 14.58
C GLU A 242 -25.90 -15.16 13.44
N GLU A 243 -25.22 -14.76 12.37
CA GLU A 243 -24.84 -15.67 11.27
C GLU A 243 -23.69 -16.61 11.69
N MET A 244 -22.84 -16.19 12.63
CA MET A 244 -21.79 -17.00 13.22
C MET A 244 -22.35 -18.12 14.09
N GLU A 245 -23.43 -17.86 14.87
CA GLU A 245 -24.14 -18.90 15.64
C GLU A 245 -24.86 -19.92 14.75
N LEU A 246 -25.45 -19.47 13.64
CA LEU A 246 -26.06 -20.37 12.66
C LEU A 246 -25.04 -21.19 11.86
N SER A 247 -23.87 -20.59 11.54
CA SER A 247 -22.77 -21.26 10.83
C SER A 247 -22.00 -22.24 11.72
N GLY A 248 -21.93 -22.02 13.01
CA GLY A 248 -21.29 -22.92 14.00
C GLY A 248 -21.99 -24.28 14.13
N ARG A 249 -23.19 -24.44 13.51
CA ARG A 249 -23.89 -25.74 13.37
C ARG A 249 -23.52 -26.54 12.14
N SER A 250 -22.82 -26.00 11.17
CA SER A 250 -22.29 -26.70 9.99
C SER A 250 -20.77 -26.53 9.96
N GLY A 251 -20.08 -27.42 10.65
CA GLY A 251 -18.66 -27.76 10.72
C GLY A 251 -17.70 -27.15 9.71
N GLY A 252 -17.46 -25.85 9.75
CA GLY A 252 -16.40 -25.19 9.03
C GLY A 252 -15.59 -24.33 10.01
N SER A 253 -14.57 -24.94 10.64
CA SER A 253 -13.58 -24.26 11.45
C SER A 253 -13.00 -23.09 10.66
N GLN A 254 -13.38 -21.84 11.00
CA GLN A 254 -12.63 -20.67 10.58
C GLN A 254 -11.31 -20.68 11.33
N PHE A 255 -10.28 -21.11 10.63
CA PHE A 255 -8.92 -21.12 11.16
C PHE A 255 -8.44 -19.68 11.34
N ASN A 256 -8.48 -19.21 12.56
CA ASN A 256 -7.70 -18.06 13.01
C ASN A 256 -6.31 -18.54 13.42
N LEU A 257 -5.29 -18.35 12.56
CA LEU A 257 -3.89 -18.55 12.96
C LEU A 257 -3.54 -17.67 14.17
N ALA A 258 -4.33 -16.65 14.42
CA ALA A 258 -4.26 -15.70 15.50
C ALA A 258 -5.11 -16.09 16.71
N SER A 259 -6.10 -16.99 16.62
CA SER A 259 -7.01 -17.24 17.74
C SER A 259 -6.32 -17.80 18.99
N GLY A 260 -5.15 -18.44 18.85
CA GLY A 260 -4.32 -18.83 19.98
C GLY A 260 -3.35 -17.73 20.47
N LEU A 261 -3.01 -16.76 19.60
CA LEU A 261 -2.15 -15.60 19.91
C LEU A 261 -2.96 -14.30 20.08
N GLU A 262 -4.16 -14.21 19.50
CA GLU A 262 -5.01 -13.00 19.51
C GLU A 262 -5.80 -12.81 20.80
N ALA A 263 -6.10 -13.87 21.54
CA ALA A 263 -6.96 -13.74 22.72
C ALA A 263 -6.33 -12.94 23.87
N ASP A 264 -5.01 -12.88 23.99
CA ASP A 264 -4.34 -12.24 25.12
C ASP A 264 -3.32 -11.13 24.78
N PHE A 265 -2.74 -11.11 23.57
CA PHE A 265 -1.64 -10.18 23.26
C PHE A 265 -2.06 -8.85 22.58
N LEU A 266 -3.25 -8.76 22.00
CA LEU A 266 -3.69 -7.60 21.21
C LEU A 266 -5.01 -6.97 21.70
N LYS A 267 -5.32 -7.05 22.99
CA LYS A 267 -6.40 -6.23 23.58
C LYS A 267 -5.95 -4.76 23.55
N THR A 268 -6.25 -4.08 22.46
CA THR A 268 -6.07 -2.65 22.37
C THR A 268 -7.28 -1.96 23.03
N THR A 269 -7.02 -0.86 23.74
CA THR A 269 -8.10 -0.02 24.27
C THR A 269 -8.82 0.63 23.09
N PRO A 270 -10.16 0.50 22.97
CA PRO A 270 -10.92 1.17 21.92
C PRO A 270 -10.66 2.68 21.91
N LEU A 271 -10.61 3.26 20.72
CA LEU A 271 -10.53 4.71 20.59
C LEU A 271 -11.91 5.33 20.84
N PRO A 272 -11.99 6.48 21.55
CA PRO A 272 -13.25 7.20 21.61
C PRO A 272 -13.75 7.53 20.20
N PRO A 273 -15.01 7.18 19.84
CA PRO A 273 -15.54 7.40 18.49
C PRO A 273 -15.42 8.84 18.00
N ALA A 274 -15.45 9.82 18.91
CA ALA A 274 -15.29 11.24 18.61
C ALA A 274 -13.92 11.60 17.98
N TYR A 275 -12.90 10.76 18.11
CA TYR A 275 -11.57 11.04 17.53
C TYR A 275 -11.45 10.55 16.09
N LEU A 276 -12.23 9.55 15.65
CA LEU A 276 -12.14 8.98 14.31
C LEU A 276 -12.30 10.02 13.20
N PRO A 277 -13.31 10.92 13.25
CA PRO A 277 -13.45 11.98 12.25
C PRO A 277 -12.24 12.92 12.16
N LEU A 278 -11.63 13.25 13.30
CA LEU A 278 -10.43 14.11 13.32
C LEU A 278 -9.21 13.37 12.78
N LEU A 279 -9.06 12.07 13.06
CA LEU A 279 -7.98 11.25 12.54
C LEU A 279 -8.09 11.08 11.03
N SER A 280 -9.31 10.98 10.46
CA SER A 280 -9.47 10.91 9.00
C SER A 280 -9.01 12.18 8.30
N LEU A 281 -9.38 13.35 8.81
CA LEU A 281 -8.95 14.64 8.27
C LEU A 281 -7.44 14.86 8.45
N LEU A 282 -6.90 14.53 9.63
CA LEU A 282 -5.47 14.59 9.89
C LEU A 282 -4.70 13.67 8.94
N GLY A 283 -5.19 12.43 8.75
CA GLY A 283 -4.60 11.46 7.84
C GLY A 283 -4.52 11.99 6.41
N GLY A 284 -5.62 12.50 5.88
CA GLY A 284 -5.65 13.13 4.57
C GLY A 284 -4.71 14.34 4.46
N GLY A 285 -4.67 15.19 5.49
CA GLY A 285 -3.76 16.35 5.56
C GLY A 285 -2.28 15.94 5.56
N LEU A 286 -1.91 14.89 6.30
CA LEU A 286 -0.54 14.36 6.29
C LEU A 286 -0.15 13.79 4.92
N MET A 287 -1.08 13.15 4.20
CA MET A 287 -0.81 12.70 2.82
C MET A 287 -0.52 13.88 1.89
N VAL A 288 -1.24 15.00 2.03
CA VAL A 288 -0.95 16.24 1.27
C VAL A 288 0.43 16.80 1.63
N LEU A 289 0.83 16.79 2.91
CA LEU A 289 2.18 17.19 3.31
C LEU A 289 3.24 16.24 2.74
N GLY A 290 2.98 14.94 2.73
CA GLY A 290 3.85 13.94 2.09
C GLY A 290 4.02 14.18 0.59
N TRP A 291 2.98 14.66 -0.09
CA TRP A 291 3.05 15.07 -1.48
C TRP A 291 4.06 16.20 -1.73
N PHE A 292 4.09 17.24 -0.86
CA PHE A 292 5.12 18.29 -0.97
C PHE A 292 6.54 17.72 -0.88
N GLY A 293 6.74 16.73 -0.01
CA GLY A 293 8.01 15.99 0.05
C GLY A 293 8.32 15.29 -1.28
N LEU A 294 7.34 14.56 -1.83
CA LEU A 294 7.52 13.77 -3.05
C LEU A 294 7.85 14.64 -4.28
N THR A 295 7.22 15.81 -4.41
CA THR A 295 7.50 16.72 -5.53
C THR A 295 8.94 17.23 -5.58
N SER A 296 9.63 17.24 -4.45
CA SER A 296 11.01 17.72 -4.31
C SER A 296 12.03 16.60 -4.08
N ALA A 297 11.57 15.37 -3.78
CA ALA A 297 12.43 14.22 -3.56
C ALA A 297 12.90 13.60 -4.88
N VAL A 298 14.06 12.96 -4.84
CA VAL A 298 14.52 12.13 -5.96
C VAL A 298 13.79 10.79 -5.92
N HIS A 299 12.88 10.56 -6.86
CA HIS A 299 12.11 9.31 -6.94
C HIS A 299 12.05 8.74 -8.36
N ALA A 300 12.10 9.58 -9.38
CA ALA A 300 12.12 9.18 -10.79
C ALA A 300 13.45 9.59 -11.43
N PRO A 301 14.45 8.70 -11.53
CA PRO A 301 15.79 9.04 -12.01
C PRO A 301 15.86 9.55 -13.44
N THR A 302 14.83 9.25 -14.25
CA THR A 302 14.67 9.72 -15.64
C THR A 302 13.82 10.98 -15.75
N ALA A 303 13.28 11.47 -14.62
CA ALA A 303 12.49 12.70 -14.59
C ALA A 303 13.41 13.93 -14.70
N VAL A 304 13.21 14.71 -15.74
CA VAL A 304 13.99 15.92 -16.03
C VAL A 304 13.06 17.07 -16.39
N ASN A 305 13.52 18.30 -16.25
CA ASN A 305 12.82 19.52 -16.64
C ASN A 305 11.38 19.60 -16.11
N ILE A 306 11.20 19.34 -14.82
CA ILE A 306 9.94 19.51 -14.09
C ILE A 306 10.07 20.67 -13.10
N ALA A 307 8.93 21.32 -12.79
CA ALA A 307 8.82 22.34 -11.76
C ALA A 307 8.18 21.76 -10.50
N PRO A 308 8.94 21.47 -9.42
CA PRO A 308 8.40 20.91 -8.17
C PRO A 308 7.29 21.78 -7.58
N THR A 309 7.43 23.10 -7.64
CA THR A 309 6.42 24.03 -7.13
C THR A 309 5.10 23.92 -7.88
N GLN A 310 5.13 23.78 -9.21
CA GLN A 310 3.91 23.56 -10.01
C GLN A 310 3.23 22.25 -9.62
N ALA A 311 3.99 21.17 -9.51
CA ALA A 311 3.46 19.88 -9.10
C ALA A 311 2.85 19.95 -7.69
N ALA A 312 3.52 20.62 -6.74
CA ALA A 312 3.02 20.82 -5.38
C ALA A 312 1.68 21.58 -5.36
N VAL A 313 1.59 22.70 -6.07
CA VAL A 313 0.36 23.52 -6.17
C VAL A 313 -0.76 22.73 -6.82
N ASN A 314 -0.50 22.05 -7.92
CA ASN A 314 -1.50 21.29 -8.66
C ASN A 314 -2.09 20.15 -7.82
N GLY A 315 -1.25 19.40 -7.10
CA GLY A 315 -1.72 18.37 -6.17
C GLY A 315 -2.55 18.92 -5.02
N LEU A 316 -2.13 20.06 -4.44
CA LEU A 316 -2.89 20.72 -3.37
C LEU A 316 -4.27 21.20 -3.84
N LEU A 317 -4.33 21.85 -5.01
CA LEU A 317 -5.59 22.33 -5.58
C LEU A 317 -6.55 21.19 -5.90
N ALA A 318 -6.05 20.10 -6.48
CA ALA A 318 -6.85 18.90 -6.74
C ALA A 318 -7.37 18.27 -5.44
N ALA A 319 -6.52 18.15 -4.42
CA ALA A 319 -6.89 17.60 -3.12
C ALA A 319 -8.01 18.43 -2.46
N LEU A 320 -7.85 19.75 -2.38
CA LEU A 320 -8.84 20.65 -1.78
C LEU A 320 -10.16 20.65 -2.58
N ALA A 321 -10.09 20.67 -3.90
CA ALA A 321 -11.27 20.59 -4.77
C ALA A 321 -12.02 19.27 -4.56
N GLY A 322 -11.29 18.15 -4.45
CA GLY A 322 -11.87 16.83 -4.16
C GLY A 322 -12.56 16.79 -2.79
N ALA A 323 -11.92 17.34 -1.75
CA ALA A 323 -12.52 17.45 -0.43
C ALA A 323 -13.81 18.25 -0.42
N LEU A 324 -13.80 19.41 -1.07
CA LEU A 324 -14.99 20.29 -1.16
C LEU A 324 -16.14 19.61 -1.90
N ALA A 325 -15.85 18.90 -2.99
CA ALA A 325 -16.87 18.21 -3.77
C ALA A 325 -17.49 17.03 -2.98
N ALA A 326 -16.67 16.21 -2.33
CA ALA A 326 -17.15 15.09 -1.54
C ALA A 326 -17.92 15.54 -0.28
N ALA A 327 -17.43 16.56 0.43
CA ALA A 327 -18.13 17.17 1.56
C ALA A 327 -19.44 17.81 1.13
N GLY A 328 -19.44 18.54 0.01
CA GLY A 328 -20.65 19.13 -0.58
C GLY A 328 -21.69 18.08 -0.95
N TYR A 329 -21.26 16.97 -1.56
CA TYR A 329 -22.16 15.87 -1.89
C TYR A 329 -22.79 15.26 -0.63
N SER A 330 -22.00 14.97 0.43
CA SER A 330 -22.56 14.43 1.68
C SER A 330 -23.53 15.39 2.33
N ALA A 331 -23.21 16.68 2.40
CA ALA A 331 -24.10 17.70 2.93
C ALA A 331 -25.41 17.82 2.14
N PHE A 332 -25.35 17.70 0.80
CA PHE A 332 -26.52 17.77 -0.06
C PHE A 332 -27.43 16.54 0.11
N THR A 333 -26.87 15.35 0.14
CA THR A 333 -27.63 14.08 0.14
C THR A 333 -28.11 13.69 1.53
N THR A 334 -27.27 13.81 2.55
CA THR A 334 -27.55 13.33 3.92
C THR A 334 -27.88 14.46 4.91
N ARG A 335 -27.71 15.72 4.51
CA ARG A 335 -27.82 16.91 5.37
C ARG A 335 -26.78 16.96 6.50
N VAL A 336 -25.73 16.12 6.41
CA VAL A 336 -24.63 16.07 7.38
C VAL A 336 -23.31 16.18 6.63
N LEU A 337 -22.39 16.98 7.17
CA LEU A 337 -21.01 16.99 6.70
C LEU A 337 -20.31 15.73 7.22
N ASP A 338 -19.88 14.86 6.31
CA ASP A 338 -19.15 13.64 6.66
C ASP A 338 -17.64 13.89 6.56
N PRO A 339 -16.91 13.92 7.70
CA PRO A 339 -15.46 14.15 7.71
C PRO A 339 -14.67 13.05 6.99
N LEU A 340 -15.10 11.80 7.10
CA LEU A 340 -14.44 10.67 6.43
C LEU A 340 -14.61 10.79 4.92
N MET A 341 -15.80 11.15 4.44
CA MET A 341 -16.03 11.36 3.01
C MET A 341 -15.24 12.56 2.48
N ALA A 342 -15.15 13.65 3.25
CA ALA A 342 -14.30 14.79 2.92
C ALA A 342 -12.81 14.39 2.82
N ALA A 343 -12.31 13.59 3.76
CA ALA A 343 -10.94 13.08 3.74
C ALA A 343 -10.68 12.14 2.55
N ARG A 344 -11.65 11.27 2.21
CA ARG A 344 -11.58 10.43 1.00
C ARG A 344 -11.54 11.27 -0.27
N GLY A 345 -12.38 12.31 -0.37
CA GLY A 345 -12.35 13.26 -1.47
C GLY A 345 -11.04 14.02 -1.59
N LEU A 346 -10.45 14.43 -0.45
CA LEU A 346 -9.12 15.05 -0.39
C LEU A 346 -8.06 14.14 -1.01
N VAL A 347 -8.05 12.88 -0.60
CA VAL A 347 -7.05 11.90 -1.06
C VAL A 347 -7.31 11.49 -2.51
N ALA A 348 -8.56 11.29 -2.92
CA ALA A 348 -8.91 11.02 -4.31
C ALA A 348 -8.45 12.16 -5.24
N GLY A 349 -8.66 13.42 -4.80
CA GLY A 349 -8.17 14.60 -5.48
C GLY A 349 -6.64 14.65 -5.56
N LEU A 350 -5.93 14.27 -4.49
CA LEU A 350 -4.47 14.16 -4.52
C LEU A 350 -4.02 13.09 -5.52
N VAL A 351 -4.61 11.89 -5.48
CA VAL A 351 -4.24 10.77 -6.35
C VAL A 351 -4.49 11.11 -7.82
N VAL A 352 -5.59 11.80 -8.17
CA VAL A 352 -5.85 12.18 -9.57
C VAL A 352 -4.84 13.17 -10.13
N ALA A 353 -4.12 13.89 -9.28
CA ALA A 353 -3.06 14.78 -9.71
C ALA A 353 -1.70 14.08 -9.89
N MET A 354 -1.46 12.96 -9.21
CA MET A 354 -0.11 12.43 -9.02
C MET A 354 0.64 12.14 -10.32
N ALA A 355 0.01 11.55 -11.33
CA ALA A 355 0.71 11.25 -12.59
C ALA A 355 1.02 12.50 -13.41
N ALA A 356 0.12 13.47 -13.41
CA ALA A 356 0.11 14.59 -14.34
C ALA A 356 0.56 15.93 -13.74
N ALA A 357 0.74 16.01 -12.42
CA ALA A 357 0.90 17.27 -11.69
C ALA A 357 1.93 18.26 -12.27
N PRO A 358 3.11 17.87 -12.77
CA PRO A 358 4.05 18.80 -13.38
C PRO A 358 3.74 19.16 -14.84
N PHE A 359 2.80 18.46 -15.50
CA PHE A 359 2.65 18.49 -16.96
C PHE A 359 1.42 19.24 -17.47
N ALA A 360 0.54 19.72 -16.59
CA ALA A 360 -0.70 20.37 -16.99
C ALA A 360 -0.97 21.63 -16.17
N PRO A 361 -1.77 22.59 -16.69
CA PRO A 361 -2.08 23.83 -15.99
C PRO A 361 -3.01 23.60 -14.78
N ALA A 362 -2.93 24.50 -13.79
CA ALA A 362 -3.58 24.34 -12.48
C ALA A 362 -5.11 24.19 -12.54
N TRP A 363 -5.80 24.84 -13.48
CA TRP A 363 -7.25 24.75 -13.60
C TRP A 363 -7.75 23.34 -13.94
N ILE A 364 -6.94 22.53 -14.62
CA ILE A 364 -7.24 21.11 -14.89
C ILE A 364 -7.36 20.35 -13.57
N PHE A 365 -6.46 20.61 -12.63
CA PHE A 365 -6.44 19.89 -11.34
C PHE A 365 -7.57 20.29 -10.41
N VAL A 366 -8.04 21.55 -10.49
CA VAL A 366 -9.29 21.94 -9.82
C VAL A 366 -10.46 21.15 -10.40
N GLY A 367 -10.59 21.11 -11.73
CA GLY A 367 -11.65 20.34 -12.40
C GLY A 367 -11.59 18.84 -12.13
N ALA A 368 -10.41 18.25 -12.24
CA ALA A 368 -10.19 16.83 -11.96
C ALA A 368 -10.49 16.49 -10.49
N GLY A 369 -10.05 17.32 -9.55
CA GLY A 369 -10.34 17.17 -8.12
C GLY A 369 -11.84 17.23 -7.82
N LEU A 370 -12.56 18.22 -8.36
CA LEU A 370 -14.02 18.30 -8.24
C LEU A 370 -14.70 17.04 -8.80
N ALA A 371 -14.27 16.57 -9.97
CA ALA A 371 -14.83 15.39 -10.62
C ALA A 371 -14.65 14.13 -9.74
N VAL A 372 -13.43 13.83 -9.29
CA VAL A 372 -13.20 12.62 -8.47
C VAL A 372 -13.81 12.74 -7.08
N GLY A 373 -13.87 13.95 -6.51
CA GLY A 373 -14.55 14.19 -5.24
C GLY A 373 -16.04 13.88 -5.28
N LEU A 374 -16.72 14.21 -6.40
CA LEU A 374 -18.11 13.80 -6.65
C LEU A 374 -18.23 12.31 -6.97
N LEU A 375 -17.31 11.77 -7.77
CA LEU A 375 -17.33 10.37 -8.16
C LEU A 375 -17.09 9.43 -6.97
N THR A 376 -16.29 9.84 -5.97
CA THR A 376 -15.95 8.99 -4.83
C THR A 376 -17.18 8.45 -4.11
N PRO A 377 -18.12 9.24 -3.55
CA PRO A 377 -19.30 8.72 -2.88
C PRO A 377 -20.25 7.97 -3.84
N LEU A 378 -20.39 8.43 -5.08
CA LEU A 378 -21.25 7.81 -6.09
C LEU A 378 -20.77 6.40 -6.44
N LEU A 379 -19.47 6.22 -6.65
CA LEU A 379 -18.90 4.93 -7.04
C LEU A 379 -18.77 3.96 -5.87
N ILE A 380 -18.54 4.44 -4.63
CA ILE A 380 -18.61 3.58 -3.44
C ILE A 380 -20.00 2.92 -3.39
N TYR A 381 -21.05 3.74 -3.49
CA TYR A 381 -22.43 3.24 -3.51
C TYR A 381 -22.69 2.30 -4.70
N PHE A 382 -22.22 2.67 -5.90
CA PHE A 382 -22.40 1.84 -7.11
C PHE A 382 -21.72 0.47 -7.00
N PHE A 383 -20.47 0.42 -6.53
CA PHE A 383 -19.74 -0.84 -6.38
C PHE A 383 -20.36 -1.75 -5.32
N ASP A 384 -20.85 -1.16 -4.23
CA ASP A 384 -21.55 -1.91 -3.21
C ASP A 384 -22.86 -2.51 -3.75
N GLN A 385 -23.71 -1.68 -4.33
CA GLN A 385 -25.04 -2.12 -4.80
C GLN A 385 -24.97 -3.02 -6.02
N ARG A 386 -24.02 -2.80 -6.95
CA ARG A 386 -23.97 -3.52 -8.24
C ARG A 386 -23.16 -4.79 -8.19
N PHE A 387 -22.08 -4.81 -7.41
CA PHE A 387 -21.13 -5.91 -7.37
C PHE A 387 -21.06 -6.58 -5.99
N ASN A 388 -21.72 -6.04 -4.99
CA ASN A 388 -21.72 -6.55 -3.60
C ASN A 388 -20.29 -6.77 -3.06
N LEU A 389 -19.38 -5.84 -3.38
CA LEU A 389 -17.97 -5.95 -3.01
C LEU A 389 -17.73 -5.63 -1.54
N ALA A 390 -18.68 -4.94 -0.87
CA ALA A 390 -18.57 -4.47 0.51
C ALA A 390 -17.23 -3.74 0.78
N ASP A 391 -16.88 -2.78 -0.11
CA ASP A 391 -15.71 -1.91 0.04
C ASP A 391 -15.99 -0.78 1.03
N SER A 392 -16.14 -1.13 2.30
CA SER A 392 -16.44 -0.19 3.38
C SER A 392 -15.39 0.92 3.53
N LEU A 393 -14.16 0.66 3.09
CA LEU A 393 -13.07 1.63 3.13
C LEU A 393 -13.07 2.59 1.94
N GLY A 394 -13.84 2.29 0.88
CA GLY A 394 -13.83 3.05 -0.36
C GLY A 394 -12.50 2.96 -1.13
N THR A 395 -11.79 1.83 -0.98
CA THR A 395 -10.44 1.63 -1.48
C THR A 395 -10.38 1.72 -3.00
N LEU A 396 -11.33 1.05 -3.69
CA LEU A 396 -11.35 1.01 -5.15
C LEU A 396 -11.60 2.38 -5.76
N THR A 397 -12.45 3.19 -5.14
CA THR A 397 -12.80 4.51 -5.67
C THR A 397 -11.77 5.56 -5.31
N THR A 398 -11.40 5.65 -4.02
CA THR A 398 -10.48 6.68 -3.53
C THR A 398 -9.09 6.55 -4.15
N TYR A 399 -8.61 5.32 -4.37
CA TYR A 399 -7.27 5.07 -4.89
C TYR A 399 -7.30 4.60 -6.35
N GLY A 400 -8.04 3.54 -6.67
CA GLY A 400 -7.99 2.87 -7.98
C GLY A 400 -8.57 3.70 -9.12
N VAL A 401 -9.82 4.16 -8.98
CA VAL A 401 -10.46 4.98 -10.01
C VAL A 401 -9.73 6.32 -10.17
N SER A 402 -9.35 6.95 -9.06
CA SER A 402 -8.59 8.21 -9.10
C SER A 402 -7.23 8.03 -9.78
N ALA A 403 -6.56 6.89 -9.60
CA ALA A 403 -5.31 6.57 -10.27
C ALA A 403 -5.49 6.38 -11.79
N ILE A 404 -6.55 5.68 -12.23
CA ILE A 404 -6.87 5.54 -13.66
C ILE A 404 -7.12 6.93 -14.28
N LEU A 405 -7.91 7.76 -13.61
CA LEU A 405 -8.18 9.12 -14.08
C LEU A 405 -6.90 9.98 -14.10
N SER A 406 -5.98 9.79 -13.16
CA SER A 406 -4.68 10.46 -13.14
C SER A 406 -3.87 10.19 -14.42
N LEU A 407 -3.82 8.92 -14.85
CA LEU A 407 -3.14 8.55 -16.10
C LEU A 407 -3.83 9.17 -17.32
N LEU A 408 -5.16 9.25 -17.34
CA LEU A 408 -5.90 9.90 -18.42
C LEU A 408 -5.67 11.41 -18.45
N VAL A 409 -5.47 12.05 -17.28
CA VAL A 409 -5.13 13.50 -17.23
C VAL A 409 -3.81 13.76 -17.96
N VAL A 410 -2.80 12.89 -17.89
CA VAL A 410 -1.57 13.01 -18.67
C VAL A 410 -1.88 13.02 -20.18
N ALA A 411 -2.60 11.99 -20.66
CA ALA A 411 -2.89 11.83 -22.08
C ALA A 411 -3.74 12.97 -22.67
N LEU A 412 -4.65 13.54 -21.86
CA LEU A 412 -5.58 14.57 -22.34
C LEU A 412 -5.05 15.99 -22.14
N PHE A 413 -4.31 16.24 -21.06
CA PHE A 413 -4.05 17.60 -20.59
C PHE A 413 -2.57 17.95 -20.39
N ALA A 414 -1.63 17.03 -20.65
CA ALA A 414 -0.22 17.40 -20.67
C ALA A 414 0.04 18.40 -21.79
N ASP A 415 0.55 19.58 -21.41
CA ASP A 415 0.56 20.76 -22.28
C ASP A 415 1.85 20.94 -23.10
N GLY A 416 2.82 20.05 -22.92
CA GLY A 416 4.10 20.03 -23.64
C GLY A 416 5.17 20.97 -23.09
N GLN A 417 4.89 21.75 -22.03
CA GLN A 417 5.87 22.72 -21.49
C GLN A 417 6.86 22.09 -20.53
N ALA A 418 6.48 21.01 -19.83
CA ALA A 418 7.31 20.36 -18.84
C ALA A 418 7.68 18.93 -19.27
N GLY A 419 8.78 18.40 -18.71
CA GLY A 419 9.22 17.01 -18.95
C GLY A 419 9.97 16.83 -20.28
N GLN A 420 10.60 17.86 -20.81
CA GLN A 420 11.55 17.71 -21.93
C GLN A 420 12.63 16.69 -21.57
N GLY A 421 12.81 15.65 -22.40
CA GLY A 421 13.74 14.56 -22.11
C GLY A 421 13.21 13.49 -21.16
N TRP A 422 11.93 13.53 -20.80
CA TRP A 422 11.32 12.47 -19.97
C TRP A 422 11.53 11.09 -20.60
N ASN A 423 11.96 10.11 -19.81
CA ASN A 423 12.33 8.77 -20.27
C ASN A 423 13.38 8.78 -21.41
N ASN A 424 14.28 9.77 -21.41
CA ASN A 424 15.31 9.99 -22.42
C ASN A 424 14.79 10.29 -23.83
N LEU A 425 13.52 10.70 -23.96
CA LEU A 425 12.93 11.08 -25.23
C LEU A 425 12.82 12.60 -25.36
N GLY A 426 13.06 13.09 -26.58
CA GLY A 426 12.88 14.51 -26.88
C GLY A 426 13.86 15.42 -26.14
N LEU A 427 15.13 15.00 -25.96
CA LEU A 427 16.14 15.80 -25.26
C LEU A 427 16.37 17.18 -25.88
N SER A 428 16.32 17.28 -27.21
CA SER A 428 16.45 18.55 -27.94
C SER A 428 15.19 18.92 -28.69
N GLU A 429 14.55 17.94 -29.31
CA GLU A 429 13.38 18.11 -30.18
C GLU A 429 12.43 16.92 -30.03
N TYR A 430 11.13 17.18 -29.94
CA TYR A 430 10.10 16.16 -29.96
C TYR A 430 9.00 16.52 -30.96
N ARG A 431 8.63 15.58 -31.86
CA ARG A 431 7.64 15.79 -32.94
C ARG A 431 7.89 17.04 -33.79
N GLY A 432 9.15 17.33 -34.11
CA GLY A 432 9.54 18.48 -34.91
C GLY A 432 9.53 19.82 -34.16
N VAL A 433 9.38 19.80 -32.84
CA VAL A 433 9.34 21.02 -32.00
C VAL A 433 10.48 20.99 -30.99
N ALA A 434 11.33 21.99 -31.04
CA ALA A 434 12.44 22.14 -30.10
C ALA A 434 11.92 22.47 -28.70
N GLY A 435 12.48 21.81 -27.68
CA GLY A 435 12.15 22.06 -26.27
C GLY A 435 10.81 21.52 -25.81
N GLN A 436 10.06 20.79 -26.66
CA GLN A 436 8.78 20.21 -26.28
C GLN A 436 8.96 19.04 -25.28
N GLY A 437 8.19 19.07 -24.22
CA GLY A 437 8.09 18.03 -23.21
C GLY A 437 6.93 17.06 -23.41
N VAL A 438 6.46 16.47 -22.29
CA VAL A 438 5.31 15.54 -22.31
C VAL A 438 4.06 16.24 -22.80
N SER A 439 3.44 15.72 -23.85
CA SER A 439 2.32 16.34 -24.55
C SER A 439 1.17 15.36 -24.76
N GLY A 440 -0.04 15.85 -24.51
CA GLY A 440 -1.29 15.13 -24.72
C GLY A 440 -2.14 15.71 -25.84
N LEU A 441 -3.47 15.76 -25.61
CA LEU A 441 -4.42 16.38 -26.54
C LEU A 441 -4.35 17.91 -26.52
N LEU A 442 -4.43 18.51 -25.34
CA LEU A 442 -4.50 19.97 -25.15
C LEU A 442 -3.11 20.53 -24.85
N VAL A 443 -2.39 20.88 -25.89
CA VAL A 443 -1.03 21.44 -25.79
C VAL A 443 -1.04 22.95 -25.83
N SER A 444 0.03 23.56 -25.32
CA SER A 444 0.26 25.01 -25.40
C SER A 444 0.50 25.47 -26.85
N SER A 445 0.24 26.75 -27.10
CA SER A 445 0.42 27.34 -28.44
C SER A 445 1.84 27.15 -28.96
N GLY A 446 1.97 26.69 -30.18
CA GLY A 446 3.27 26.42 -30.83
C GLY A 446 3.84 25.05 -30.56
N LEU A 447 3.20 24.20 -29.75
CA LEU A 447 3.61 22.83 -29.49
C LEU A 447 2.75 21.83 -30.26
N ALA A 448 3.29 20.63 -30.52
CA ALA A 448 2.61 19.56 -31.25
C ALA A 448 1.87 18.60 -30.28
N SER A 449 0.61 18.32 -30.57
CA SER A 449 -0.16 17.32 -29.81
C SER A 449 0.36 15.90 -30.08
N ASP A 450 0.36 15.07 -29.03
CA ASP A 450 0.66 13.65 -29.09
C ASP A 450 -0.40 12.79 -28.41
N LEU A 451 -1.67 13.12 -28.62
CA LEU A 451 -2.76 12.36 -28.02
C LEU A 451 -2.66 10.87 -28.30
N ALA A 452 -2.44 10.47 -29.55
CA ALA A 452 -2.49 9.06 -29.93
C ALA A 452 -1.37 8.27 -29.24
N GLY A 453 -0.13 8.75 -29.31
CA GLY A 453 1.02 8.08 -28.70
C GLY A 453 0.93 8.05 -27.18
N GLN A 454 0.64 9.21 -26.56
CA GLN A 454 0.58 9.30 -25.10
C GLN A 454 -0.62 8.57 -24.51
N LEU A 455 -1.80 8.58 -25.16
CA LEU A 455 -2.96 7.81 -24.71
C LEU A 455 -2.69 6.30 -24.77
N GLN A 456 -2.08 5.82 -25.86
CA GLN A 456 -1.71 4.41 -25.98
C GLN A 456 -0.73 3.99 -24.88
N ALA A 457 0.29 4.80 -24.60
CA ALA A 457 1.25 4.52 -23.52
C ALA A 457 0.57 4.45 -22.14
N GLN A 458 -0.32 5.40 -21.84
CA GLN A 458 -1.02 5.44 -20.55
C GLN A 458 -2.02 4.29 -20.39
N LEU A 459 -2.78 3.94 -21.43
CA LEU A 459 -3.72 2.82 -21.40
C LEU A 459 -2.99 1.47 -21.31
N LEU A 460 -1.94 1.27 -22.11
CA LEU A 460 -1.14 0.05 -22.07
C LEU A 460 -0.44 -0.08 -20.72
N GLY A 461 0.28 0.96 -20.29
CA GLY A 461 1.01 0.94 -19.03
C GLY A 461 0.10 0.78 -17.81
N GLY A 462 -0.98 1.56 -17.72
CA GLY A 462 -1.98 1.42 -16.67
C GLY A 462 -2.65 0.04 -16.68
N GLY A 463 -2.99 -0.48 -17.86
CA GLY A 463 -3.55 -1.81 -18.05
C GLY A 463 -2.61 -2.93 -17.58
N VAL A 464 -1.32 -2.84 -17.91
CA VAL A 464 -0.31 -3.81 -17.46
C VAL A 464 -0.17 -3.79 -15.94
N ILE A 465 -0.08 -2.61 -15.31
CA ILE A 465 0.01 -2.49 -13.85
C ILE A 465 -1.25 -3.05 -13.17
N LEU A 466 -2.43 -2.77 -13.72
CA LEU A 466 -3.70 -3.34 -13.23
C LEU A 466 -3.69 -4.87 -13.30
N VAL A 467 -3.35 -5.43 -14.46
CA VAL A 467 -3.29 -6.89 -14.67
C VAL A 467 -2.23 -7.52 -13.77
N TRP A 468 -1.06 -6.88 -13.61
CA TRP A 468 -0.01 -7.34 -12.70
C TRP A 468 -0.51 -7.43 -11.25
N GLY A 469 -1.21 -6.40 -10.75
CA GLY A 469 -1.80 -6.41 -9.42
C GLY A 469 -2.90 -7.46 -9.26
N LEU A 470 -3.78 -7.62 -10.25
CA LEU A 470 -4.83 -8.64 -10.22
C LEU A 470 -4.24 -10.05 -10.22
N LEU A 471 -3.27 -10.32 -11.10
CA LEU A 471 -2.66 -11.65 -11.23
C LEU A 471 -1.87 -12.02 -9.97
N THR A 472 -1.00 -11.13 -9.51
CA THR A 472 -0.18 -11.39 -8.31
C THR A 472 -1.04 -11.49 -7.05
N GLY A 473 -2.08 -10.66 -6.92
CA GLY A 473 -3.05 -10.75 -5.85
C GLY A 473 -3.81 -12.08 -5.88
N PHE A 474 -4.26 -12.51 -7.05
CA PHE A 474 -4.96 -13.78 -7.20
C PHE A 474 -4.06 -14.97 -6.80
N VAL A 475 -2.85 -15.03 -7.33
CA VAL A 475 -1.89 -16.10 -7.00
C VAL A 475 -1.58 -16.10 -5.50
N LEU A 476 -1.28 -14.93 -4.93
CA LEU A 476 -0.98 -14.79 -3.51
C LEU A 476 -2.14 -15.28 -2.63
N TYR A 477 -3.33 -14.74 -2.85
CA TYR A 477 -4.46 -15.02 -1.96
C TYR A 477 -5.00 -16.43 -2.12
N GLN A 478 -5.00 -17.00 -3.31
CA GLN A 478 -5.33 -18.42 -3.52
C GLN A 478 -4.32 -19.34 -2.83
N THR A 479 -3.04 -19.01 -2.89
CA THR A 479 -2.00 -19.77 -2.17
C THR A 479 -2.22 -19.72 -0.65
N LEU A 480 -2.51 -18.54 -0.10
CA LEU A 480 -2.76 -18.38 1.33
C LEU A 480 -4.03 -19.12 1.77
N LEU A 481 -5.10 -19.10 0.97
CA LEU A 481 -6.32 -19.87 1.23
C LEU A 481 -6.04 -21.37 1.20
N ALA A 482 -5.33 -21.88 0.19
CA ALA A 482 -4.98 -23.29 0.09
C ALA A 482 -4.12 -23.78 1.28
N VAL A 483 -3.17 -22.96 1.75
CA VAL A 483 -2.35 -23.27 2.93
C VAL A 483 -3.21 -23.30 4.20
N SER A 484 -4.14 -22.34 4.38
CA SER A 484 -5.04 -22.30 5.53
C SER A 484 -5.95 -23.54 5.56
N ASP A 485 -6.55 -23.92 4.42
CA ASP A 485 -7.42 -25.09 4.32
C ASP A 485 -6.66 -26.41 4.58
N SER A 486 -5.40 -26.50 4.16
CA SER A 486 -4.58 -27.68 4.39
C SER A 486 -4.23 -27.84 5.87
N ARG A 487 -3.95 -26.75 6.58
CA ARG A 487 -3.69 -26.73 8.03
C ARG A 487 -4.94 -27.11 8.82
N ALA A 488 -6.09 -26.50 8.51
CA ALA A 488 -7.36 -26.82 9.14
C ALA A 488 -7.71 -28.32 9.00
N ARG A 489 -7.49 -28.91 7.82
CA ARG A 489 -7.67 -30.37 7.61
C ARG A 489 -6.68 -31.21 8.42
N SER A 490 -5.45 -30.78 8.56
CA SER A 490 -4.43 -31.49 9.36
C SER A 490 -4.77 -31.45 10.85
N GLU A 491 -5.20 -30.29 11.37
CA GLU A 491 -5.63 -30.14 12.77
C GLU A 491 -6.90 -30.95 13.07
N ALA A 492 -7.87 -30.96 12.15
CA ALA A 492 -9.06 -31.79 12.30
C ALA A 492 -8.73 -33.28 12.37
N LYS A 493 -7.74 -33.75 11.58
CA LYS A 493 -7.25 -35.14 11.65
C LYS A 493 -6.54 -35.43 12.98
N LEU A 494 -5.70 -34.51 13.46
CA LEU A 494 -5.00 -34.66 14.75
C LEU A 494 -5.99 -34.68 15.91
N ASN A 495 -6.99 -33.80 15.90
CA ASN A 495 -8.04 -33.77 16.92
C ASN A 495 -8.91 -35.04 16.91
N ALA A 496 -9.24 -35.57 15.71
CA ALA A 496 -9.94 -36.84 15.58
C ALA A 496 -9.11 -38.00 16.11
N GLN A 497 -7.80 -38.04 15.83
CA GLN A 497 -6.90 -39.05 16.38
C GLN A 497 -6.73 -38.93 17.91
N ALA A 498 -6.72 -37.70 18.46
CA ALA A 498 -6.67 -37.50 19.89
C ALA A 498 -7.96 -37.99 20.59
N ALA A 499 -9.13 -37.70 19.99
CA ALA A 499 -10.42 -38.19 20.49
C ALA A 499 -10.50 -39.72 20.47
N ASP A 500 -10.04 -40.37 19.38
CA ASP A 500 -9.95 -41.83 19.32
C ASP A 500 -9.01 -42.42 20.39
N TYR A 501 -7.94 -41.67 20.76
CA TYR A 501 -7.02 -42.09 21.80
C TYR A 501 -7.63 -41.95 23.21
N ASP A 502 -8.34 -40.84 23.48
CA ASP A 502 -9.04 -40.62 24.74
C ASP A 502 -10.16 -41.64 24.94
N ASP A 503 -10.94 -41.98 23.89
CA ASP A 503 -11.92 -43.07 23.94
C ASP A 503 -11.26 -44.43 24.23
N PHE A 504 -10.05 -44.67 23.68
CA PHE A 504 -9.30 -45.91 23.94
C PHE A 504 -8.78 -45.99 25.39
N VAL A 505 -8.37 -44.85 25.95
CA VAL A 505 -7.89 -44.77 27.34
C VAL A 505 -9.04 -44.96 28.33
N ASP A 506 -10.24 -44.43 28.03
CA ASP A 506 -11.42 -44.59 28.88
C ASP A 506 -11.91 -46.06 28.96
N PHE A 507 -11.69 -46.86 27.90
CA PHE A 507 -11.93 -48.32 27.90
C PHE A 507 -10.88 -49.14 28.67
N THR A 508 -9.74 -48.54 29.04
CA THR A 508 -8.65 -49.22 29.74
C THR A 508 -8.55 -48.86 31.24
N GLU A 509 -9.40 -47.98 31.76
CA GLU A 509 -9.62 -47.84 33.20
C GLU A 509 -10.41 -49.09 33.66
N GLU A 510 -9.66 -50.15 33.98
CA GLU A 510 -10.15 -51.38 34.59
C GLU A 510 -10.99 -51.04 35.82
N GLU A 511 -12.14 -51.72 35.93
CA GLU A 511 -12.88 -51.80 37.18
C GLU A 511 -11.92 -52.04 38.35
N PRO A 512 -12.06 -51.38 39.47
CA PRO A 512 -11.19 -51.62 40.63
C PRO A 512 -11.34 -53.10 41.01
N VAL A 513 -10.27 -53.85 40.87
CA VAL A 513 -10.16 -55.24 41.35
C VAL A 513 -10.59 -55.23 42.82
N ALA A 514 -11.73 -55.88 43.12
CA ALA A 514 -12.19 -56.05 44.48
C ALA A 514 -11.11 -56.80 45.24
N VAL A 515 -10.38 -56.13 46.08
CA VAL A 515 -9.44 -56.76 47.03
C VAL A 515 -10.29 -57.57 47.97
N ILE A 516 -10.25 -58.92 47.81
CA ILE A 516 -10.83 -59.83 48.75
C ILE A 516 -9.87 -59.80 49.97
N GLU A 517 -10.20 -59.01 50.98
CA GLU A 517 -9.61 -59.14 52.32
C GLU A 517 -9.90 -60.53 52.83
N LEU A 518 -8.88 -61.38 52.88
CA LEU A 518 -8.89 -62.59 53.66
C LEU A 518 -8.91 -62.21 55.13
N GLY A 519 -10.10 -62.32 55.72
CA GLY A 519 -10.32 -62.08 57.17
C GLY A 519 -9.40 -62.90 58.03
N ASP A 520 -8.77 -62.21 58.97
CA ASP A 520 -8.04 -62.80 60.10
C ASP A 520 -9.07 -63.42 61.06
N PRO A 521 -8.94 -64.71 61.42
CA PRO A 521 -9.89 -65.40 62.33
C PRO A 521 -9.52 -65.21 63.79
N SER A 522 -9.69 -63.96 64.29
CA SER A 522 -9.70 -63.78 65.76
C SER A 522 -10.23 -62.36 66.08
N ASP A 523 -11.54 -62.25 66.29
CA ASP A 523 -12.10 -61.61 67.48
C ASP A 523 -13.63 -61.70 67.48
N GLU A 524 -14.17 -62.40 68.42
CA GLU A 524 -15.56 -62.37 68.90
C GLU A 524 -15.77 -61.09 69.69
N GLY A 525 -16.90 -60.39 69.44
CA GLY A 525 -17.47 -59.53 70.48
C GLY A 525 -18.13 -58.25 70.10
N SER A 526 -19.44 -58.33 70.08
CA SER A 526 -20.40 -57.24 70.49
C SER A 526 -20.52 -55.93 69.72
N GLY A 527 -21.68 -55.79 69.14
CA GLY A 527 -22.53 -54.68 69.51
C GLY A 527 -22.66 -53.45 68.65
N SER A 528 -23.87 -53.35 68.17
CA SER A 528 -24.53 -52.03 67.94
C SER A 528 -24.45 -51.36 66.59
N ALA A 529 -25.57 -51.40 65.89
CA ALA A 529 -25.97 -50.62 64.78
C ALA A 529 -25.98 -49.12 65.08
N ARG A 530 -25.52 -48.28 64.12
CA ARG A 530 -26.10 -46.96 63.90
C ARG A 530 -26.03 -46.58 62.39
N HIS A 531 -27.21 -46.35 61.89
CA HIS A 531 -27.48 -45.60 60.65
C HIS A 531 -26.75 -44.25 60.65
N PHE A 532 -26.14 -43.89 59.51
CA PHE A 532 -26.13 -42.50 59.11
C PHE A 532 -26.27 -42.38 57.59
N GLY A 533 -27.20 -41.54 57.26
CA GLY A 533 -27.73 -41.32 55.94
C GLY A 533 -26.87 -40.42 55.06
N ILE A 534 -27.18 -40.50 53.82
CA ILE A 534 -26.73 -39.65 52.71
C ILE A 534 -27.36 -38.27 52.86
N PRO A 535 -26.69 -37.18 52.48
CA PRO A 535 -27.40 -36.07 51.87
C PRO A 535 -26.91 -35.80 50.45
N HIS A 536 -27.90 -35.76 49.55
CA HIS A 536 -27.87 -35.00 48.31
C HIS A 536 -27.81 -33.51 48.62
N SER A 537 -27.08 -32.75 47.76
CA SER A 537 -27.45 -31.44 47.24
C SER A 537 -26.37 -30.88 46.36
N SER A 538 -26.73 -30.50 45.28
CA SER A 538 -27.10 -29.42 44.38
C SER A 538 -25.89 -28.78 43.71
#